data_50a6d1b328718fcb11c313d744805445
#
_entry.id   50a6d1b328718fcb11c313d744805445
#
_cell.length_a   1.000
_cell.length_b   1.000
_cell.length_c   1.000
_cell.angle_alpha   90.00
_cell.angle_beta   90.00
_cell.angle_gamma   90.00
#
_symmetry.space_group_name_H-M   'P 1'
#
loop_
_entity.id
_entity.type
_entity.pdbx_description
1 polymer ?
#
loop_
_entity_poly.entity_id
_entity_poly.type
_entity_poly.pdbx_seq_one_letter_code
_entity_poly.pdbx_strand_id
1 'polypeptide(L)'
;QADKELVDADIVISQPFFPYYLTRDKMESAPNLKMAITAGIGSDHVDLQAAMDNNVDVVEVTYCNSRSVAEHIVMMILSMVRDYHNQHRIVKEGGWNIADAVQRSYDVEGMHVGTVAAGRIGIDMLRKMKPFDVHLHYFDIHRLSEEVEAELNLTYHDSVESLVAVCDVVNLSLIHI
;
A
#
# COMPACT_ATOMS: atom_id res chain seq x y z
N GLN A 1 -14.10 -17.20 21.01
CA GLN A 1 -14.90 -16.17 21.70
C GLN A 1 -15.64 -15.31 20.69
N ALA A 2 -14.99 -14.76 19.65
CA ALA A 2 -15.61 -13.92 18.63
C ALA A 2 -16.83 -14.60 17.94
N ASP A 3 -16.74 -15.87 17.61
CA ASP A 3 -17.84 -16.60 16.97
C ASP A 3 -19.11 -16.69 17.87
N LYS A 4 -18.94 -16.65 19.18
CA LYS A 4 -20.07 -16.67 20.12
C LYS A 4 -20.76 -15.31 20.20
N GLU A 5 -19.96 -14.25 20.20
CA GLU A 5 -20.48 -12.87 20.26
C GLU A 5 -21.13 -12.45 18.93
N LEU A 6 -20.67 -13.03 17.82
CA LEU A 6 -21.18 -12.72 16.49
C LEU A 6 -22.67 -13.09 16.35
N VAL A 7 -23.13 -14.18 16.99
CA VAL A 7 -24.49 -14.70 16.86
C VAL A 7 -25.57 -13.66 17.18
N ASP A 8 -25.30 -12.80 18.16
CA ASP A 8 -26.21 -11.75 18.62
C ASP A 8 -25.82 -10.34 18.11
N ALA A 9 -24.77 -10.24 17.30
CA ALA A 9 -24.26 -8.95 16.86
C ALA A 9 -25.11 -8.35 15.72
N ASP A 10 -25.41 -7.05 15.80
CA ASP A 10 -25.96 -6.26 14.70
C ASP A 10 -24.86 -5.74 13.76
N ILE A 11 -23.67 -5.44 14.30
CA ILE A 11 -22.54 -4.88 13.56
C ILE A 11 -21.26 -5.58 14.00
N VAL A 12 -20.43 -5.96 13.03
CA VAL A 12 -19.09 -6.45 13.27
C VAL A 12 -18.05 -5.45 12.73
N ILE A 13 -17.04 -5.15 13.53
CA ILE A 13 -15.89 -4.35 13.10
C ILE A 13 -14.66 -5.23 13.14
N SER A 14 -14.01 -5.38 12.01
CA SER A 14 -12.76 -6.15 11.87
C SER A 14 -11.69 -5.33 11.18
N GLN A 15 -10.48 -5.84 11.13
CA GLN A 15 -9.37 -5.19 10.43
C GLN A 15 -8.64 -6.21 9.54
N PRO A 16 -8.09 -5.79 8.39
CA PRO A 16 -7.46 -6.72 7.45
C PRO A 16 -6.13 -7.31 7.95
N PHE A 17 -5.48 -6.70 8.95
CA PHE A 17 -4.17 -7.11 9.44
C PHE A 17 -4.20 -8.31 10.41
N PHE A 18 -5.26 -8.43 11.21
CA PHE A 18 -5.61 -9.58 12.03
C PHE A 18 -7.06 -9.93 11.74
N PRO A 19 -7.33 -10.49 10.56
CA PRO A 19 -8.69 -10.60 10.09
C PRO A 19 -9.49 -11.62 10.89
N TYR A 20 -10.64 -11.18 11.34
CA TYR A 20 -11.72 -12.10 11.66
C TYR A 20 -12.41 -12.45 10.34
N TYR A 21 -12.08 -13.61 9.77
CA TYR A 21 -12.68 -14.04 8.51
C TYR A 21 -14.18 -14.22 8.67
N LEU A 22 -14.95 -13.35 8.02
CA LEU A 22 -16.40 -13.37 8.01
C LEU A 22 -16.87 -14.19 6.80
N THR A 23 -16.96 -15.50 7.02
CA THR A 23 -17.36 -16.49 6.01
C THR A 23 -18.90 -16.60 5.93
N ARG A 24 -19.39 -17.28 4.90
CA ARG A 24 -20.82 -17.58 4.71
C ARG A 24 -21.44 -18.21 5.95
N ASP A 25 -20.86 -19.29 6.46
CA ASP A 25 -21.38 -20.03 7.61
C ASP A 25 -21.54 -19.14 8.85
N LYS A 26 -20.62 -18.20 9.03
CA LYS A 26 -20.67 -17.24 10.14
C LYS A 26 -21.78 -16.21 9.97
N MET A 27 -21.98 -15.70 8.77
CA MET A 27 -23.08 -14.78 8.48
C MET A 27 -24.44 -15.45 8.65
N GLU A 28 -24.57 -16.68 8.15
CA GLU A 28 -25.79 -17.48 8.30
C GLU A 28 -26.12 -17.84 9.77
N SER A 29 -25.07 -17.90 10.62
CA SER A 29 -25.22 -18.10 12.07
C SER A 29 -25.55 -16.82 12.85
N ALA A 30 -25.52 -15.65 12.20
CA ALA A 30 -25.71 -14.32 12.81
C ALA A 30 -26.93 -13.60 12.22
N PRO A 31 -28.15 -14.00 12.56
CA PRO A 31 -29.39 -13.53 11.91
C PRO A 31 -29.67 -12.03 12.14
N ASN A 32 -29.04 -11.42 13.12
CA ASN A 32 -29.17 -9.99 13.42
C ASN A 32 -28.12 -9.11 12.71
N LEU A 33 -27.11 -9.71 12.09
CA LEU A 33 -26.00 -8.98 11.49
C LEU A 33 -26.49 -8.16 10.28
N LYS A 34 -26.28 -6.85 10.34
CA LYS A 34 -26.68 -5.89 9.31
C LYS A 34 -25.48 -5.25 8.60
N MET A 35 -24.34 -5.17 9.29
CA MET A 35 -23.19 -4.45 8.77
C MET A 35 -21.86 -5.07 9.22
N ALA A 36 -20.92 -5.16 8.27
CA ALA A 36 -19.53 -5.50 8.52
C ALA A 36 -18.66 -4.31 8.14
N ILE A 37 -17.90 -3.76 9.09
CA ILE A 37 -17.02 -2.63 8.88
C ILE A 37 -15.58 -3.12 8.89
N THR A 38 -14.84 -2.89 7.80
CA THR A 38 -13.40 -3.09 7.76
C THR A 38 -12.71 -1.81 8.21
N ALA A 39 -12.04 -1.87 9.37
CA ALA A 39 -11.27 -0.75 9.92
C ALA A 39 -9.92 -0.60 9.20
N GLY A 40 -9.97 -0.34 7.91
CA GLY A 40 -8.83 -0.24 7.01
C GLY A 40 -9.25 -0.29 5.56
N ILE A 41 -8.30 -0.53 4.67
CA ILE A 41 -8.52 -0.74 3.24
C ILE A 41 -8.38 -2.23 2.94
N GLY A 42 -9.30 -2.76 2.13
CA GLY A 42 -9.38 -4.17 1.78
C GLY A 42 -10.39 -4.95 2.62
N SER A 43 -11.21 -5.74 1.94
CA SER A 43 -12.28 -6.56 2.52
C SER A 43 -12.10 -8.06 2.22
N ASP A 44 -10.91 -8.50 1.87
CA ASP A 44 -10.60 -9.88 1.47
C ASP A 44 -10.94 -10.94 2.53
N HIS A 45 -11.06 -10.52 3.78
CA HIS A 45 -11.46 -11.36 4.90
C HIS A 45 -12.97 -11.46 5.07
N VAL A 46 -13.76 -10.84 4.18
CA VAL A 46 -15.24 -10.87 4.16
C VAL A 46 -15.70 -11.56 2.88
N ASP A 47 -16.52 -12.58 3.00
CA ASP A 47 -17.20 -13.18 1.85
C ASP A 47 -18.29 -12.22 1.34
N LEU A 48 -17.93 -11.41 0.33
CA LEU A 48 -18.83 -10.38 -0.22
C LEU A 48 -20.09 -10.97 -0.86
N GLN A 49 -20.01 -12.17 -1.47
CA GLN A 49 -21.19 -12.82 -2.02
C GLN A 49 -22.13 -13.28 -0.91
N ALA A 50 -21.58 -13.85 0.15
CA ALA A 50 -22.39 -14.22 1.32
C ALA A 50 -23.03 -13.00 2.00
N ALA A 51 -22.30 -11.88 2.06
CA ALA A 51 -22.84 -10.63 2.61
C ALA A 51 -24.06 -10.14 1.81
N MET A 52 -23.96 -10.14 0.47
CA MET A 52 -25.11 -9.80 -0.38
C MET A 52 -26.29 -10.74 -0.18
N ASP A 53 -26.04 -12.06 -0.12
CA ASP A 53 -27.09 -13.08 0.05
C ASP A 53 -27.79 -12.98 1.41
N ASN A 54 -27.10 -12.49 2.44
CA ASN A 54 -27.62 -12.30 3.80
C ASN A 54 -28.04 -10.86 4.12
N ASN A 55 -28.05 -9.95 3.13
CA ASN A 55 -28.37 -8.53 3.29
C ASN A 55 -27.48 -7.83 4.34
N VAL A 56 -26.20 -8.15 4.38
CA VAL A 56 -25.19 -7.51 5.24
C VAL A 56 -24.44 -6.47 4.43
N ASP A 57 -24.50 -5.22 4.86
CA ASP A 57 -23.72 -4.14 4.24
C ASP A 57 -22.23 -4.28 4.62
N VAL A 58 -21.35 -4.24 3.63
CA VAL A 58 -19.89 -4.26 3.85
C VAL A 58 -19.30 -2.90 3.55
N VAL A 59 -18.65 -2.31 4.54
CA VAL A 59 -18.08 -0.95 4.46
C VAL A 59 -16.62 -0.97 4.82
N GLU A 60 -15.81 -0.30 4.00
CA GLU A 60 -14.40 -0.05 4.27
C GLU A 60 -14.15 1.38 4.75
N VAL A 61 -13.21 1.57 5.68
CA VAL A 61 -12.73 2.90 6.07
C VAL A 61 -11.64 3.32 5.07
N THR A 62 -12.10 3.65 3.86
CA THR A 62 -11.24 4.10 2.78
C THR A 62 -10.58 5.43 3.13
N TYR A 63 -9.30 5.60 2.69
CA TYR A 63 -8.50 6.83 2.79
C TYR A 63 -7.86 7.14 4.15
N CYS A 64 -8.24 6.48 5.23
CA CYS A 64 -7.76 6.80 6.58
C CYS A 64 -6.23 6.70 6.71
N ASN A 65 -5.59 5.78 6.00
CA ASN A 65 -4.16 5.50 6.12
C ASN A 65 -3.35 5.79 4.84
N SER A 66 -3.96 6.32 3.77
CA SER A 66 -3.28 6.51 2.47
C SER A 66 -2.02 7.35 2.60
N ARG A 67 -2.07 8.44 3.36
CA ARG A 67 -0.91 9.30 3.62
C ARG A 67 0.19 8.58 4.40
N SER A 68 -0.18 7.86 5.46
CA SER A 68 0.77 7.11 6.28
C SER A 68 1.49 6.02 5.46
N VAL A 69 0.74 5.33 4.58
CA VAL A 69 1.34 4.32 3.69
C VAL A 69 2.27 4.97 2.68
N ALA A 70 1.88 6.09 2.06
CA ALA A 70 2.74 6.82 1.13
C ALA A 70 4.04 7.30 1.79
N GLU A 71 3.97 7.82 3.01
CA GLU A 71 5.14 8.23 3.80
C GLU A 71 6.03 7.03 4.16
N HIS A 72 5.42 5.89 4.51
CA HIS A 72 6.16 4.66 4.78
C HIS A 72 6.92 4.17 3.54
N ILE A 73 6.30 4.23 2.34
CA ILE A 73 6.95 3.89 1.08
C ILE A 73 8.17 4.77 0.84
N VAL A 74 8.04 6.09 0.99
CA VAL A 74 9.18 7.03 0.84
C VAL A 74 10.30 6.71 1.82
N MET A 75 9.96 6.47 3.09
CA MET A 75 10.93 6.03 4.10
C MET A 75 11.66 4.74 3.68
N MET A 76 10.92 3.76 3.17
CA MET A 76 11.51 2.48 2.72
C MET A 76 12.45 2.68 1.52
N ILE A 77 12.06 3.48 0.53
CA ILE A 77 12.90 3.81 -0.63
C ILE A 77 14.22 4.43 -0.17
N LEU A 78 14.15 5.48 0.65
CA LEU A 78 15.34 6.15 1.17
C LEU A 78 16.19 5.22 2.03
N SER A 79 15.58 4.38 2.86
CA SER A 79 16.30 3.42 3.69
C SER A 79 17.05 2.37 2.87
N MET A 80 16.46 1.90 1.77
CA MET A 80 17.12 0.94 0.86
C MET A 80 18.25 1.61 0.08
N VAL A 81 17.97 2.74 -0.56
CA VAL A 81 18.95 3.44 -1.41
C VAL A 81 20.15 3.90 -0.60
N ARG A 82 19.94 4.31 0.67
CA ARG A 82 21.01 4.74 1.59
C ARG A 82 21.65 3.61 2.40
N ASP A 83 21.30 2.35 2.15
CA ASP A 83 21.79 1.18 2.93
C ASP A 83 21.62 1.36 4.46
N TYR A 84 20.54 2.03 4.88
CA TYR A 84 20.34 2.44 6.27
C TYR A 84 20.40 1.27 7.26
N HIS A 85 19.71 0.18 6.99
CA HIS A 85 19.60 -0.95 7.93
C HIS A 85 20.96 -1.57 8.23
N ASN A 86 21.80 -1.71 7.22
CA ASN A 86 23.12 -2.29 7.35
C ASN A 86 24.06 -1.33 8.10
N GLN A 87 24.02 -0.04 7.74
CA GLN A 87 24.82 0.98 8.43
C GLN A 87 24.40 1.11 9.90
N HIS A 88 23.11 1.11 10.20
CA HIS A 88 22.60 1.12 11.56
C HIS A 88 23.12 -0.08 12.39
N ARG A 89 23.09 -1.28 11.81
CA ARG A 89 23.58 -2.50 12.46
C ARG A 89 25.09 -2.40 12.77
N ILE A 90 25.91 -1.97 11.78
CA ILE A 90 27.35 -1.81 11.93
C ILE A 90 27.65 -0.84 13.09
N VAL A 91 27.00 0.31 13.13
CA VAL A 91 27.22 1.32 14.19
C VAL A 91 26.77 0.80 15.55
N LYS A 92 25.64 0.09 15.64
CA LYS A 92 25.17 -0.54 16.91
C LYS A 92 26.18 -1.58 17.45
N GLU A 93 26.88 -2.27 16.57
CA GLU A 93 27.91 -3.25 16.93
C GLU A 93 29.26 -2.59 17.24
N GLY A 94 29.33 -1.25 17.27
CA GLY A 94 30.57 -0.48 17.56
C GLY A 94 31.48 -0.30 16.35
N GLY A 95 30.99 -0.67 15.15
CA GLY A 95 31.75 -0.49 13.90
C GLY A 95 31.61 0.93 13.34
N TRP A 96 32.62 1.31 12.54
CA TRP A 96 32.62 2.56 11.78
C TRP A 96 33.43 2.36 10.50
N ASN A 97 32.76 2.28 9.36
CA ASN A 97 33.41 2.06 8.07
C ASN A 97 32.77 2.90 6.96
N ILE A 98 33.25 4.13 6.80
CA ILE A 98 32.73 5.05 5.79
C ILE A 98 33.02 4.55 4.37
N ALA A 99 34.19 3.95 4.12
CA ALA A 99 34.57 3.48 2.78
C ALA A 99 33.62 2.39 2.27
N ASP A 100 33.16 1.51 3.15
CA ASP A 100 32.18 0.48 2.82
C ASP A 100 30.76 1.08 2.63
N ALA A 101 30.40 2.05 3.46
CA ALA A 101 29.12 2.77 3.34
C ALA A 101 28.98 3.46 1.97
N VAL A 102 30.01 4.16 1.52
CA VAL A 102 30.02 4.87 0.23
C VAL A 102 29.83 3.92 -0.96
N GLN A 103 30.30 2.68 -0.87
CA GLN A 103 30.14 1.70 -1.97
C GLN A 103 28.73 1.15 -2.11
N ARG A 104 27.89 1.29 -1.10
CA ARG A 104 26.54 0.70 -1.06
C ARG A 104 25.43 1.72 -0.89
N SER A 105 25.76 2.98 -0.69
CA SER A 105 24.78 4.05 -0.55
C SER A 105 24.78 4.91 -1.80
N TYR A 106 23.57 5.15 -2.31
CA TYR A 106 23.37 5.96 -3.51
C TYR A 106 22.52 7.17 -3.15
N ASP A 107 22.60 8.22 -3.94
CA ASP A 107 21.66 9.31 -3.90
C ASP A 107 20.41 8.93 -4.72
N VAL A 108 19.24 9.34 -4.27
CA VAL A 108 18.00 9.06 -4.98
C VAL A 108 17.76 10.04 -6.13
N GLU A 109 18.43 11.20 -6.09
CA GLU A 109 18.42 12.20 -7.16
C GLU A 109 18.77 11.56 -8.51
N GLY A 110 17.97 11.86 -9.53
CA GLY A 110 18.13 11.33 -10.88
C GLY A 110 17.70 9.87 -11.08
N MET A 111 17.32 9.15 -10.02
CA MET A 111 16.79 7.79 -10.17
C MET A 111 15.40 7.78 -10.82
N HIS A 112 15.10 6.69 -11.50
CA HIS A 112 13.78 6.40 -12.04
C HIS A 112 12.95 5.65 -11.00
N VAL A 113 11.92 6.32 -10.47
CA VAL A 113 11.04 5.79 -9.43
C VAL A 113 9.64 5.58 -10.00
N GLY A 114 9.17 4.35 -9.97
CA GLY A 114 7.87 3.98 -10.53
C GLY A 114 6.88 3.43 -9.52
N THR A 115 5.61 3.50 -9.86
CA THR A 115 4.54 2.80 -9.13
C THR A 115 3.67 1.99 -10.07
N VAL A 116 3.40 0.75 -9.70
CA VAL A 116 2.32 -0.06 -10.26
C VAL A 116 1.08 0.22 -9.43
N ALA A 117 0.04 0.67 -10.07
CA ALA A 117 -1.13 1.35 -9.55
C ALA A 117 -0.85 2.78 -9.04
N ALA A 118 -1.49 3.72 -9.72
CA ALA A 118 -1.44 5.15 -9.45
C ALA A 118 -2.74 5.65 -8.82
N GLY A 119 -3.29 4.86 -7.89
CA GLY A 119 -4.38 5.27 -7.02
C GLY A 119 -3.91 6.29 -5.98
N ARG A 120 -4.70 6.50 -4.94
CA ARG A 120 -4.42 7.53 -3.92
C ARG A 120 -3.07 7.39 -3.25
N ILE A 121 -2.66 6.16 -2.91
CA ILE A 121 -1.36 5.89 -2.28
C ILE A 121 -0.24 6.12 -3.28
N GLY A 122 -0.37 5.56 -4.49
CA GLY A 122 0.64 5.71 -5.54
C GLY A 122 0.89 7.17 -5.92
N ILE A 123 -0.18 7.94 -6.16
CA ILE A 123 -0.06 9.38 -6.46
C ILE A 123 0.54 10.16 -5.29
N ASP A 124 0.12 9.90 -4.05
CA ASP A 124 0.65 10.61 -2.87
C ASP A 124 2.14 10.30 -2.65
N MET A 125 2.55 9.05 -2.88
CA MET A 125 3.95 8.67 -2.89
C MET A 125 4.74 9.41 -3.97
N LEU A 126 4.25 9.46 -5.22
CA LEU A 126 4.89 10.18 -6.32
C LEU A 126 5.04 11.68 -6.00
N ARG A 127 4.00 12.31 -5.42
CA ARG A 127 4.06 13.71 -4.96
C ARG A 127 5.15 13.94 -3.92
N LYS A 128 5.31 13.00 -2.99
CA LYS A 128 6.32 13.07 -1.92
C LYS A 128 7.73 12.77 -2.44
N MET A 129 7.86 12.01 -3.52
CA MET A 129 9.14 11.73 -4.15
C MET A 129 9.61 12.86 -5.08
N LYS A 130 8.70 13.66 -5.66
CA LYS A 130 9.04 14.76 -6.58
C LYS A 130 10.15 15.71 -6.06
N PRO A 131 10.14 16.16 -4.79
CA PRO A 131 11.18 17.05 -4.26
C PRO A 131 12.58 16.43 -4.16
N PHE A 132 12.73 15.14 -4.42
CA PHE A 132 14.04 14.46 -4.45
C PHE A 132 14.67 14.47 -5.84
N ASP A 133 14.12 15.22 -6.80
CA ASP A 133 14.62 15.37 -8.16
C ASP A 133 14.79 14.03 -8.91
N VAL A 134 13.79 13.15 -8.74
CA VAL A 134 13.68 11.84 -9.38
C VAL A 134 12.86 11.90 -10.66
N HIS A 135 13.08 10.94 -11.57
CA HIS A 135 12.20 10.71 -12.72
C HIS A 135 11.03 9.83 -12.28
N LEU A 136 9.80 10.36 -12.40
CA LEU A 136 8.61 9.70 -11.89
C LEU A 136 7.88 8.94 -12.99
N HIS A 137 7.57 7.68 -12.72
CA HIS A 137 6.92 6.76 -13.65
C HIS A 137 5.70 6.11 -13.01
N TYR A 138 4.73 5.73 -13.83
CA TYR A 138 3.61 4.94 -13.34
C TYR A 138 3.02 4.03 -14.41
N PHE A 139 2.41 2.95 -13.96
CA PHE A 139 1.46 2.13 -14.68
C PHE A 139 0.17 2.03 -13.88
N ASP A 140 -0.95 2.17 -14.55
CA ASP A 140 -2.28 1.88 -14.00
C ASP A 140 -3.18 1.42 -15.15
N ILE A 141 -4.20 0.62 -14.84
CA ILE A 141 -5.24 0.21 -15.80
C ILE A 141 -6.08 1.40 -16.27
N HIS A 142 -6.14 2.46 -15.46
CA HIS A 142 -6.75 3.74 -15.78
C HIS A 142 -5.68 4.83 -15.81
N ARG A 143 -5.42 5.37 -17.01
CA ARG A 143 -4.47 6.46 -17.16
C ARG A 143 -4.93 7.69 -16.36
N LEU A 144 -4.00 8.34 -15.69
CA LEU A 144 -4.25 9.59 -14.97
C LEU A 144 -4.62 10.73 -15.92
N SER A 145 -5.22 11.79 -15.38
CA SER A 145 -5.51 12.98 -16.19
C SER A 145 -4.22 13.72 -16.59
N GLU A 146 -4.29 14.42 -17.71
CA GLU A 146 -3.15 15.21 -18.23
C GLU A 146 -2.67 16.26 -17.22
N GLU A 147 -3.59 16.82 -16.40
CA GLU A 147 -3.22 17.78 -15.36
C GLU A 147 -2.34 17.15 -14.28
N VAL A 148 -2.65 15.93 -13.85
CA VAL A 148 -1.85 15.22 -12.84
C VAL A 148 -0.51 14.77 -13.42
N GLU A 149 -0.50 14.28 -14.66
CA GLU A 149 0.75 13.94 -15.35
C GLU A 149 1.67 15.17 -15.48
N ALA A 150 1.11 16.32 -15.87
CA ALA A 150 1.86 17.57 -15.99
C ALA A 150 2.30 18.12 -14.62
N GLU A 151 1.43 18.09 -13.60
CA GLU A 151 1.75 18.53 -12.22
C GLU A 151 3.00 17.83 -11.72
N LEU A 152 3.10 16.52 -11.94
CA LEU A 152 4.16 15.70 -11.39
C LEU A 152 5.28 15.38 -12.39
N ASN A 153 5.15 15.80 -13.64
CA ASN A 153 6.03 15.42 -14.75
C ASN A 153 6.17 13.89 -14.86
N LEU A 154 5.01 13.20 -14.90
CA LEU A 154 4.95 11.73 -14.90
C LEU A 154 5.16 11.16 -16.29
N THR A 155 5.85 10.03 -16.34
CA THR A 155 5.91 9.16 -17.51
C THR A 155 4.94 7.99 -17.32
N TYR A 156 3.92 7.91 -18.18
CA TYR A 156 3.01 6.77 -18.24
C TYR A 156 3.64 5.59 -18.96
N HIS A 157 3.39 4.39 -18.48
CA HIS A 157 3.72 3.13 -19.14
C HIS A 157 2.46 2.34 -19.45
N ASP A 158 2.44 1.66 -20.59
CA ASP A 158 1.30 0.85 -21.06
C ASP A 158 1.30 -0.58 -20.49
N SER A 159 2.39 -0.96 -19.83
CA SER A 159 2.53 -2.28 -19.17
C SER A 159 3.46 -2.20 -17.95
N VAL A 160 3.32 -3.19 -17.06
CA VAL A 160 4.21 -3.35 -15.90
C VAL A 160 5.64 -3.62 -16.37
N GLU A 161 5.80 -4.42 -17.41
CA GLU A 161 7.10 -4.78 -17.98
C GLU A 161 7.85 -3.54 -18.50
N SER A 162 7.15 -2.64 -19.19
CA SER A 162 7.76 -1.41 -19.71
C SER A 162 8.16 -0.45 -18.58
N LEU A 163 7.38 -0.42 -17.49
CA LEU A 163 7.71 0.35 -16.28
C LEU A 163 8.96 -0.22 -15.61
N VAL A 164 8.99 -1.52 -15.34
CA VAL A 164 10.09 -2.19 -14.62
C VAL A 164 11.39 -2.13 -15.41
N ALA A 165 11.32 -2.12 -16.74
CA ALA A 165 12.50 -2.07 -17.61
C ALA A 165 13.31 -0.77 -17.46
N VAL A 166 12.71 0.32 -16.98
CA VAL A 166 13.36 1.64 -16.88
C VAL A 166 13.53 2.15 -15.44
N CYS A 167 12.81 1.57 -14.48
CA CYS A 167 12.83 2.06 -13.11
C CYS A 167 13.95 1.40 -12.28
N ASP A 168 14.66 2.22 -11.50
CA ASP A 168 15.59 1.76 -10.47
C ASP A 168 14.87 1.26 -9.23
N VAL A 169 13.71 1.86 -8.94
CA VAL A 169 12.85 1.51 -7.80
C VAL A 169 11.39 1.42 -8.26
N VAL A 170 10.73 0.33 -7.91
CA VAL A 170 9.31 0.11 -8.20
C VAL A 170 8.54 -0.14 -6.92
N ASN A 171 7.47 0.62 -6.74
CA ASN A 171 6.48 0.42 -5.69
C ASN A 171 5.26 -0.32 -6.27
N LEU A 172 4.75 -1.28 -5.50
CA LEU A 172 3.50 -1.98 -5.81
C LEU A 172 2.41 -1.49 -4.87
N SER A 173 1.53 -0.62 -5.37
CA SER A 173 0.40 -0.06 -4.59
C SER A 173 -0.89 -0.83 -4.88
N LEU A 174 -0.83 -2.15 -4.68
CA LEU A 174 -1.91 -3.09 -4.94
C LEU A 174 -2.24 -3.89 -3.69
N ILE A 175 -3.49 -4.38 -3.57
CA ILE A 175 -3.91 -5.32 -2.52
C ILE A 175 -3.54 -6.75 -2.96
N HIS A 176 -3.86 -7.09 -4.20
CA HIS A 176 -3.52 -8.39 -4.80
C HIS A 176 -2.36 -8.24 -5.77
N ILE A 177 -1.37 -9.08 -5.59
CA ILE A 177 -0.17 -9.15 -6.45
C ILE A 177 -0.21 -10.43 -7.28
#